data_df49a25e97c63ec1cadf70575a0fb736
#
_entry.id   df49a25e97c63ec1cadf70575a0fb736
#
_cell.length_a   1.000
_cell.length_b   1.000
_cell.length_c   1.000
_cell.angle_alpha   90.00
_cell.angle_beta   90.00
_cell.angle_gamma   90.00
#
_symmetry.space_group_name_H-M   'P 1'
#
loop_
_entity.id
_entity.type
_entity.pdbx_description
1 polymer ?
#
loop_
_entity_poly.entity_id
_entity_poly.type
_entity_poly.pdbx_seq_one_letter_code
_entity_poly.pdbx_strand_id
1 'polypeptide(L)'
;MRTADAIVEILRREGVEWVIGYPVNHVLERGAAAGLRPIIVRQERTGLHMADAVSRVTSGRKLGVFCMQHGPGTENSYGGIAQAFSESVPILVLPMGYARRLAWVQRNYHASTQMQGITKSAEPVTSAKEIPAIFRRAFTRLRSGRGGPALIEVPVDVWNEEIDSIDYVPPRALRCGPDPAAVREAASLLLQARRPVLYAGQGVHWAEAWPELRRLAELLAIPVCTSLGGKSAFPENHPLALGSGGLAIPGTVHHFLRQADLIFGVGCSFTETSFGVAMPKGKPIIHATLDPLDVNKDVACSLAVLGDAKLVLAALIDAVEHQHGTTAKDAGPVAREIREQHDAWLASWMPKLTADDAPLSPYRVLWDLQHSVDIANTIITHDAGSPRDQLSPFWRCTEPLSYLGWGKTTQLGYGLGLAMGAKLAKPERLCINVWGDAAIGFTGMDFETAVRERIPILSILLNNFCMAIELKIMPVSTEKYRSTDISGDYAAFARALGGYGERVERPDDIVPAIRRGIAATERGQPALLEFITSKEVEVSRF
;
A
#
# COMPACT_ATOMS: atom_id res chain seq x y z
N MET A 1 -17.78 1.66 -34.70
CA MET A 1 -17.63 2.19 -33.34
C MET A 1 -16.25 2.84 -33.23
N ARG A 2 -16.12 3.99 -32.57
CA ARG A 2 -14.81 4.65 -32.41
C ARG A 2 -13.94 3.90 -31.41
N THR A 3 -12.63 3.97 -31.57
CA THR A 3 -11.64 3.36 -30.66
C THR A 3 -11.85 3.77 -29.19
N ALA A 4 -12.17 5.06 -28.96
CA ALA A 4 -12.45 5.55 -27.60
C ALA A 4 -13.64 4.82 -26.95
N ASP A 5 -14.71 4.59 -27.71
CA ASP A 5 -15.90 3.87 -27.23
C ASP A 5 -15.60 2.38 -27.01
N ALA A 6 -14.75 1.80 -27.85
CA ALA A 6 -14.29 0.42 -27.69
C ALA A 6 -13.47 0.21 -26.41
N ILE A 7 -12.54 1.12 -26.12
CA ILE A 7 -11.74 1.09 -24.89
C ILE A 7 -12.66 1.20 -23.66
N VAL A 8 -13.60 2.14 -23.67
CA VAL A 8 -14.56 2.31 -22.58
C VAL A 8 -15.42 1.07 -22.38
N GLU A 9 -15.88 0.44 -23.45
CA GLU A 9 -16.67 -0.80 -23.36
C GLU A 9 -15.82 -1.95 -22.76
N ILE A 10 -14.55 -2.06 -23.14
CA ILE A 10 -13.64 -3.02 -22.51
C ILE A 10 -13.51 -2.74 -21.02
N LEU A 11 -13.28 -1.48 -20.61
CA LEU A 11 -13.17 -1.11 -19.20
C LEU A 11 -14.45 -1.46 -18.41
N ARG A 12 -15.63 -1.25 -19.01
CA ARG A 12 -16.91 -1.66 -18.40
C ARG A 12 -17.00 -3.17 -18.22
N ARG A 13 -16.62 -3.97 -19.22
CA ARG A 13 -16.59 -5.44 -19.11
C ARG A 13 -15.60 -5.92 -18.05
N GLU A 14 -14.52 -5.16 -17.82
CA GLU A 14 -13.53 -5.42 -16.77
C GLU A 14 -14.00 -5.03 -15.35
N GLY A 15 -15.19 -4.41 -15.24
CA GLY A 15 -15.75 -3.99 -13.95
C GLY A 15 -15.14 -2.71 -13.41
N VAL A 16 -14.56 -1.87 -14.26
CA VAL A 16 -14.05 -0.55 -13.88
C VAL A 16 -15.24 0.36 -13.56
N GLU A 17 -15.19 1.01 -12.40
CA GLU A 17 -16.23 1.95 -11.94
C GLU A 17 -15.75 3.40 -12.05
N TRP A 18 -14.47 3.64 -11.79
CA TRP A 18 -13.86 4.96 -11.82
C TRP A 18 -12.76 5.04 -12.85
N VAL A 19 -12.72 6.13 -13.59
CA VAL A 19 -11.59 6.50 -14.43
C VAL A 19 -10.94 7.73 -13.79
N ILE A 20 -9.82 7.52 -13.14
CA ILE A 20 -9.08 8.59 -12.47
C ILE A 20 -8.14 9.21 -13.50
N GLY A 21 -8.04 10.53 -13.53
CA GLY A 21 -7.17 11.16 -14.52
C GLY A 21 -7.05 12.67 -14.39
N TYR A 22 -6.22 13.21 -15.29
CA TYR A 22 -6.10 14.64 -15.51
C TYR A 22 -6.37 14.94 -16.98
N PRO A 23 -7.13 15.97 -17.33
CA PRO A 23 -7.40 16.33 -18.73
C PRO A 23 -6.08 16.69 -19.47
N VAL A 24 -5.96 16.36 -20.76
CA VAL A 24 -6.94 15.81 -21.70
C VAL A 24 -6.76 14.31 -21.85
N ASN A 25 -7.85 13.52 -21.83
CA ASN A 25 -7.84 12.13 -22.27
C ASN A 25 -9.26 11.74 -22.67
N HIS A 26 -9.43 11.10 -23.84
CA HIS A 26 -10.74 10.74 -24.40
C HIS A 26 -11.52 9.76 -23.52
N VAL A 27 -10.84 8.93 -22.72
CA VAL A 27 -11.49 7.96 -21.83
C VAL A 27 -12.33 8.64 -20.75
N LEU A 28 -11.96 9.84 -20.30
CA LEU A 28 -12.71 10.59 -19.28
C LEU A 28 -14.13 10.94 -19.78
N GLU A 29 -14.22 11.60 -20.93
CA GLU A 29 -15.50 12.04 -21.51
C GLU A 29 -16.34 10.87 -21.98
N ARG A 30 -15.73 9.91 -22.71
CA ARG A 30 -16.45 8.74 -23.22
C ARG A 30 -16.83 7.78 -22.11
N GLY A 31 -16.00 7.67 -21.07
CA GLY A 31 -16.30 6.92 -19.86
C GLY A 31 -17.52 7.48 -19.14
N ALA A 32 -17.59 8.80 -18.95
CA ALA A 32 -18.74 9.46 -18.35
C ALA A 32 -20.02 9.20 -19.13
N ALA A 33 -19.97 9.32 -20.45
CA ALA A 33 -21.12 9.03 -21.32
C ALA A 33 -21.60 7.56 -21.23
N ALA A 34 -20.71 6.64 -20.89
CA ALA A 34 -21.00 5.21 -20.72
C ALA A 34 -21.25 4.77 -19.26
N GLY A 35 -21.30 5.72 -18.30
CA GLY A 35 -21.60 5.46 -16.90
C GLY A 35 -20.39 5.13 -16.02
N LEU A 36 -19.16 5.25 -16.51
CA LEU A 36 -17.97 5.25 -15.66
C LEU A 36 -17.81 6.62 -15.00
N ARG A 37 -17.52 6.65 -13.71
CA ARG A 37 -17.34 7.93 -13.01
C ARG A 37 -15.93 8.48 -13.22
N PRO A 38 -15.75 9.63 -13.90
CA PRO A 38 -14.44 10.29 -13.95
C PRO A 38 -14.13 10.94 -12.59
N ILE A 39 -12.88 10.82 -12.16
CA ILE A 39 -12.33 11.52 -11.00
C ILE A 39 -11.15 12.35 -11.49
N ILE A 40 -11.34 13.67 -11.52
CA ILE A 40 -10.32 14.59 -12.00
C ILE A 40 -9.47 15.06 -10.83
N VAL A 41 -8.19 14.73 -10.86
CA VAL A 41 -7.22 15.12 -9.84
C VAL A 41 -6.55 16.46 -10.18
N ARG A 42 -5.79 17.02 -9.24
CA ARG A 42 -4.97 18.22 -9.44
C ARG A 42 -3.55 17.87 -9.92
N GLN A 43 -3.12 16.65 -9.61
CA GLN A 43 -1.82 16.13 -10.01
C GLN A 43 -1.92 14.64 -10.37
N GLU A 44 -1.30 14.24 -11.46
CA GLU A 44 -1.32 12.86 -11.98
C GLU A 44 -0.80 11.85 -10.95
N ARG A 45 0.22 12.23 -10.18
CA ARG A 45 0.78 11.41 -9.12
C ARG A 45 -0.28 10.98 -8.11
N THR A 46 -1.09 11.91 -7.62
CA THR A 46 -2.17 11.60 -6.65
C THR A 46 -3.22 10.68 -7.24
N GLY A 47 -3.58 10.90 -8.50
CA GLY A 47 -4.54 10.02 -9.18
C GLY A 47 -4.04 8.57 -9.32
N LEU A 48 -2.74 8.39 -9.58
CA LEU A 48 -2.12 7.06 -9.58
C LEU A 48 -2.13 6.41 -8.20
N HIS A 49 -1.90 7.20 -7.13
CA HIS A 49 -2.01 6.71 -5.75
C HIS A 49 -3.45 6.29 -5.40
N MET A 50 -4.46 7.00 -5.92
CA MET A 50 -5.86 6.60 -5.77
C MET A 50 -6.15 5.28 -6.51
N ALA A 51 -5.67 5.14 -7.75
CA ALA A 51 -5.80 3.90 -8.52
C ALA A 51 -5.12 2.72 -7.83
N ASP A 52 -3.95 2.94 -7.24
CA ASP A 52 -3.24 1.96 -6.42
C ASP A 52 -4.10 1.46 -5.24
N ALA A 53 -4.68 2.38 -4.47
CA ALA A 53 -5.51 2.03 -3.32
C ALA A 53 -6.76 1.25 -3.71
N VAL A 54 -7.43 1.61 -4.82
CA VAL A 54 -8.58 0.85 -5.35
C VAL A 54 -8.21 -0.61 -5.58
N SER A 55 -7.04 -0.85 -6.18
CA SER A 55 -6.54 -2.22 -6.39
C SER A 55 -6.21 -2.92 -5.07
N ARG A 56 -5.53 -2.25 -4.12
CA ARG A 56 -5.11 -2.85 -2.85
C ARG A 56 -6.28 -3.26 -1.97
N VAL A 57 -7.22 -2.34 -1.68
CA VAL A 57 -8.33 -2.60 -0.75
C VAL A 57 -9.37 -3.57 -1.28
N THR A 58 -9.19 -4.02 -2.52
CA THR A 58 -10.03 -5.02 -3.16
C THR A 58 -9.28 -6.30 -3.55
N SER A 59 -8.01 -6.44 -3.12
CA SER A 59 -7.14 -7.57 -3.52
C SER A 59 -7.09 -7.78 -5.04
N GLY A 60 -7.16 -6.69 -5.81
CA GLY A 60 -7.16 -6.71 -7.28
C GLY A 60 -8.47 -7.16 -7.92
N ARG A 61 -9.56 -7.34 -7.16
CA ARG A 61 -10.88 -7.62 -7.75
C ARG A 61 -11.41 -6.45 -8.57
N LYS A 62 -11.17 -5.22 -8.09
CA LYS A 62 -11.32 -3.99 -8.86
C LYS A 62 -9.93 -3.46 -9.15
N LEU A 63 -9.64 -3.22 -10.42
CA LEU A 63 -8.36 -2.65 -10.83
C LEU A 63 -8.47 -1.14 -10.96
N GLY A 64 -7.54 -0.43 -10.35
CA GLY A 64 -7.43 1.02 -10.52
C GLY A 64 -6.99 1.37 -11.93
N VAL A 65 -7.63 2.36 -12.52
CA VAL A 65 -7.34 2.86 -13.86
C VAL A 65 -7.02 4.34 -13.79
N PHE A 66 -5.89 4.71 -14.36
CA PHE A 66 -5.47 6.10 -14.47
C PHE A 66 -5.20 6.49 -15.92
N CYS A 67 -5.69 7.64 -16.35
CA CYS A 67 -5.46 8.16 -17.70
C CYS A 67 -4.96 9.61 -17.68
N MET A 68 -4.07 9.94 -18.64
CA MET A 68 -3.45 11.26 -18.75
C MET A 68 -3.12 11.61 -20.20
N GLN A 69 -2.80 12.87 -20.42
CA GLN A 69 -2.29 13.32 -21.71
C GLN A 69 -0.85 12.84 -21.97
N HIS A 70 -0.40 12.92 -23.22
CA HIS A 70 1.00 12.76 -23.62
C HIS A 70 1.86 13.95 -23.11
N GLY A 71 3.17 13.79 -23.13
CA GLY A 71 4.10 14.83 -22.65
C GLY A 71 3.97 15.06 -21.15
N PRO A 72 3.53 16.26 -20.71
CA PRO A 72 3.58 16.64 -19.28
C PRO A 72 2.75 15.72 -18.38
N GLY A 73 1.62 15.19 -18.84
CA GLY A 73 0.86 14.23 -18.03
C GLY A 73 1.63 12.95 -17.77
N THR A 74 2.39 12.48 -18.76
CA THR A 74 3.25 11.31 -18.61
C THR A 74 4.46 11.60 -17.71
N GLU A 75 5.06 12.78 -17.84
CA GLU A 75 6.19 13.21 -17.00
C GLU A 75 5.79 13.25 -15.52
N ASN A 76 4.66 13.89 -15.20
CA ASN A 76 4.15 14.01 -13.84
C ASN A 76 3.74 12.65 -13.24
N SER A 77 3.42 11.68 -14.09
CA SER A 77 2.96 10.34 -13.69
C SER A 77 4.09 9.41 -13.26
N TYR A 78 5.34 9.68 -13.65
CA TYR A 78 6.46 8.76 -13.45
C TYR A 78 6.57 8.27 -12.01
N GLY A 79 6.55 9.20 -11.04
CA GLY A 79 6.68 8.85 -9.62
C GLY A 79 5.56 7.93 -9.11
N GLY A 80 4.31 8.16 -9.52
CA GLY A 80 3.18 7.32 -9.12
C GLY A 80 3.24 5.92 -9.74
N ILE A 81 3.66 5.80 -11.01
CA ILE A 81 3.85 4.51 -11.68
C ILE A 81 5.01 3.74 -11.03
N ALA A 82 6.14 4.40 -10.77
CA ALA A 82 7.31 3.81 -10.12
C ALA A 82 6.98 3.30 -8.70
N GLN A 83 6.16 4.03 -7.96
CA GLN A 83 5.70 3.61 -6.64
C GLN A 83 4.85 2.34 -6.73
N ALA A 84 3.85 2.29 -7.61
CA ALA A 84 3.01 1.12 -7.82
C ALA A 84 3.84 -0.10 -8.29
N PHE A 85 4.85 0.11 -9.14
CA PHE A 85 5.78 -0.94 -9.57
C PHE A 85 6.58 -1.50 -8.40
N SER A 86 7.20 -0.63 -7.62
CA SER A 86 8.01 -1.00 -6.46
C SER A 86 7.21 -1.78 -5.42
N GLU A 87 5.97 -1.34 -5.16
CA GLU A 87 5.05 -1.99 -4.21
C GLU A 87 4.27 -3.15 -4.83
N SER A 88 4.53 -3.49 -6.09
CA SER A 88 3.89 -4.62 -6.79
C SER A 88 2.37 -4.51 -6.88
N VAL A 89 1.86 -3.32 -7.20
CA VAL A 89 0.42 -3.05 -7.28
C VAL A 89 -0.07 -3.06 -8.72
N PRO A 90 -1.07 -3.88 -9.07
CA PRO A 90 -1.63 -3.91 -10.41
C PRO A 90 -2.53 -2.69 -10.63
N ILE A 91 -2.16 -1.80 -11.54
CA ILE A 91 -2.95 -0.67 -12.03
C ILE A 91 -2.85 -0.58 -13.54
N LEU A 92 -3.92 -0.15 -14.20
CA LEU A 92 -3.90 0.14 -15.62
C LEU A 92 -3.62 1.62 -15.85
N VAL A 93 -2.60 1.91 -16.65
CA VAL A 93 -2.17 3.28 -16.99
C VAL A 93 -2.41 3.52 -18.47
N LEU A 94 -3.20 4.55 -18.80
CA LEU A 94 -3.65 4.86 -20.16
C LEU A 94 -3.18 6.27 -20.60
N PRO A 95 -1.89 6.49 -20.91
CA PRO A 95 -1.45 7.73 -21.51
C PRO A 95 -1.97 7.87 -22.94
N MET A 96 -2.28 9.10 -23.32
CA MET A 96 -2.31 9.43 -24.73
C MET A 96 -0.88 9.37 -25.30
N GLY A 97 -0.75 9.04 -26.56
CA GLY A 97 0.51 9.12 -27.30
C GLY A 97 0.48 10.27 -28.31
N TYR A 98 1.64 10.72 -28.78
CA TYR A 98 1.72 11.59 -29.95
C TYR A 98 1.08 10.92 -31.18
N ALA A 99 0.57 11.72 -32.12
CA ALA A 99 0.10 11.17 -33.39
C ALA A 99 1.18 10.31 -34.05
N ARG A 100 0.82 9.16 -34.63
CA ARG A 100 1.79 8.20 -35.21
C ARG A 100 2.79 8.83 -36.18
N ARG A 101 2.37 9.83 -36.96
CA ARG A 101 3.24 10.60 -37.85
C ARG A 101 4.31 11.42 -37.14
N LEU A 102 4.10 11.75 -35.85
CA LEU A 102 5.00 12.54 -35.01
C LEU A 102 5.80 11.68 -34.03
N ALA A 103 5.52 10.39 -33.98
CA ALA A 103 6.08 9.48 -32.99
C ALA A 103 7.61 9.50 -32.96
N TRP A 104 8.25 9.54 -34.11
CA TRP A 104 9.70 9.49 -34.25
C TRP A 104 10.38 10.86 -34.46
N VAL A 105 9.61 11.95 -34.34
CA VAL A 105 10.16 13.30 -34.37
C VAL A 105 10.95 13.54 -33.09
N GLN A 106 12.21 13.91 -33.23
CA GLN A 106 13.07 14.21 -32.09
C GLN A 106 12.43 15.24 -31.16
N ARG A 107 12.67 15.03 -29.85
CA ARG A 107 12.11 15.71 -28.69
C ARG A 107 10.71 15.28 -28.29
N ASN A 108 10.00 14.53 -29.11
CA ASN A 108 8.85 13.75 -28.66
C ASN A 108 9.37 12.44 -28.04
N TYR A 109 8.67 11.90 -27.07
CA TYR A 109 9.01 10.62 -26.48
C TYR A 109 7.76 9.76 -26.28
N HIS A 110 7.96 8.44 -26.26
CA HIS A 110 6.89 7.47 -26.07
C HIS A 110 6.83 7.05 -24.60
N ALA A 111 5.63 7.16 -24.00
CA ALA A 111 5.38 6.66 -22.66
C ALA A 111 5.67 5.15 -22.56
N SER A 112 5.23 4.39 -23.57
CA SER A 112 5.44 2.94 -23.67
C SER A 112 6.92 2.53 -23.67
N THR A 113 7.82 3.37 -24.18
CA THR A 113 9.28 3.13 -24.15
C THR A 113 9.89 3.59 -22.84
N GLN A 114 9.57 4.81 -22.41
CA GLN A 114 10.22 5.42 -21.24
C GLN A 114 9.82 4.76 -19.92
N MET A 115 8.61 4.19 -19.85
CA MET A 115 8.07 3.58 -18.63
C MET A 115 8.31 2.05 -18.55
N GLN A 116 9.03 1.44 -19.50
CA GLN A 116 9.30 -0.01 -19.49
C GLN A 116 9.97 -0.48 -18.20
N GLY A 117 10.91 0.29 -17.66
CA GLY A 117 11.64 -0.07 -16.44
C GLY A 117 10.81 -0.01 -15.15
N ILE A 118 9.65 0.61 -15.19
CA ILE A 118 8.75 0.79 -14.03
C ILE A 118 7.35 0.26 -14.28
N THR A 119 7.18 -0.62 -15.26
CA THR A 119 5.92 -1.28 -15.57
C THR A 119 6.12 -2.78 -15.78
N LYS A 120 5.11 -3.56 -15.51
CA LYS A 120 5.08 -4.99 -15.83
C LYS A 120 4.93 -5.23 -17.33
N SER A 121 4.27 -4.32 -18.01
CA SER A 121 4.22 -4.24 -19.47
C SER A 121 3.87 -2.82 -19.92
N ALA A 122 4.45 -2.39 -21.03
CA ALA A 122 4.15 -1.14 -21.70
C ALA A 122 4.02 -1.41 -23.20
N GLU A 123 2.84 -1.14 -23.77
CA GLU A 123 2.52 -1.41 -25.18
C GLU A 123 1.94 -0.16 -25.85
N PRO A 124 2.45 0.27 -27.03
CA PRO A 124 1.79 1.27 -27.85
C PRO A 124 0.69 0.63 -28.68
N VAL A 125 -0.40 1.38 -28.94
CA VAL A 125 -1.42 1.00 -29.92
C VAL A 125 -0.99 1.49 -31.29
N THR A 126 -0.80 0.59 -32.24
CA THR A 126 -0.42 0.93 -33.61
C THR A 126 -1.63 1.02 -34.55
N SER A 127 -2.71 0.33 -34.23
CA SER A 127 -3.96 0.30 -34.99
C SER A 127 -5.16 0.05 -34.07
N ALA A 128 -6.30 0.66 -34.37
CA ALA A 128 -7.55 0.42 -33.65
C ALA A 128 -7.95 -1.06 -33.59
N LYS A 129 -7.67 -1.83 -34.63
CA LYS A 129 -7.98 -3.27 -34.69
C LYS A 129 -7.27 -4.11 -33.64
N GLU A 130 -6.16 -3.63 -33.09
CA GLU A 130 -5.38 -4.33 -32.07
C GLU A 130 -5.89 -4.11 -30.63
N ILE A 131 -6.77 -3.14 -30.41
CA ILE A 131 -7.29 -2.75 -29.10
C ILE A 131 -7.74 -3.96 -28.26
N PRO A 132 -8.61 -4.86 -28.74
CA PRO A 132 -9.05 -5.99 -27.91
C PRO A 132 -7.91 -6.91 -27.50
N ALA A 133 -6.94 -7.14 -28.38
CA ALA A 133 -5.80 -8.01 -28.11
C ALA A 133 -4.82 -7.38 -27.12
N ILE A 134 -4.51 -6.08 -27.26
CA ILE A 134 -3.62 -5.34 -26.35
C ILE A 134 -4.21 -5.29 -24.93
N PHE A 135 -5.49 -4.94 -24.82
CA PHE A 135 -6.18 -4.90 -23.52
C PHE A 135 -6.27 -6.29 -22.88
N ARG A 136 -6.53 -7.34 -23.67
CA ARG A 136 -6.52 -8.73 -23.15
C ARG A 136 -5.15 -9.10 -22.58
N ARG A 137 -4.06 -8.77 -23.26
CA ARG A 137 -2.68 -8.99 -22.73
C ARG A 137 -2.44 -8.20 -21.46
N ALA A 138 -2.80 -6.91 -21.44
CA ALA A 138 -2.59 -6.06 -20.27
C ALA A 138 -3.36 -6.58 -19.05
N PHE A 139 -4.66 -6.88 -19.17
CA PHE A 139 -5.46 -7.40 -18.07
C PHE A 139 -5.03 -8.81 -17.64
N THR A 140 -4.58 -9.66 -18.57
CA THR A 140 -3.96 -10.95 -18.21
C THR A 140 -2.73 -10.75 -17.33
N ARG A 141 -1.85 -9.81 -17.69
CA ARG A 141 -0.64 -9.49 -16.92
C ARG A 141 -0.97 -8.86 -15.56
N LEU A 142 -1.96 -7.98 -15.49
CA LEU A 142 -2.42 -7.36 -14.24
C LEU A 142 -2.95 -8.40 -13.24
N ARG A 143 -3.59 -9.48 -13.73
CA ARG A 143 -4.22 -10.53 -12.91
C ARG A 143 -3.37 -11.78 -12.68
N SER A 144 -2.16 -11.84 -13.23
CA SER A 144 -1.34 -13.05 -13.20
C SER A 144 0.05 -12.77 -12.68
N GLY A 145 0.58 -13.69 -11.87
CA GLY A 145 1.90 -13.56 -11.30
C GLY A 145 2.02 -12.37 -10.33
N ARG A 146 3.25 -11.92 -10.06
CA ARG A 146 3.48 -10.75 -9.22
C ARG A 146 2.82 -9.51 -9.80
N GLY A 147 2.14 -8.72 -8.95
CA GLY A 147 1.49 -7.47 -9.35
C GLY A 147 2.45 -6.42 -9.91
N GLY A 148 1.91 -5.44 -10.61
CA GLY A 148 2.64 -4.30 -11.15
C GLY A 148 1.82 -3.56 -12.19
N PRO A 149 2.15 -2.30 -12.53
CA PRO A 149 1.45 -1.50 -13.51
C PRO A 149 1.52 -2.09 -14.92
N ALA A 150 0.44 -2.00 -15.68
CA ALA A 150 0.42 -2.21 -17.11
C ALA A 150 0.06 -0.89 -17.81
N LEU A 151 0.82 -0.51 -18.82
CA LEU A 151 0.65 0.74 -19.55
C LEU A 151 0.27 0.46 -21.00
N ILE A 152 -0.76 1.16 -21.49
CA ILE A 152 -1.17 1.13 -22.89
C ILE A 152 -1.19 2.57 -23.41
N GLU A 153 -0.25 2.90 -24.29
CA GLU A 153 -0.15 4.22 -24.92
C GLU A 153 -1.02 4.27 -26.17
N VAL A 154 -1.98 5.19 -26.20
CA VAL A 154 -2.91 5.32 -27.32
C VAL A 154 -2.64 6.63 -28.07
N PRO A 155 -2.08 6.60 -29.29
CA PRO A 155 -1.83 7.80 -30.10
C PRO A 155 -3.09 8.62 -30.36
N VAL A 156 -2.94 9.96 -30.38
CA VAL A 156 -4.10 10.87 -30.52
C VAL A 156 -4.90 10.67 -31.81
N ASP A 157 -4.28 10.20 -32.87
CA ASP A 157 -4.93 9.94 -34.17
C ASP A 157 -5.67 8.60 -34.21
N VAL A 158 -5.37 7.67 -33.27
CA VAL A 158 -6.06 6.37 -33.18
C VAL A 158 -7.43 6.49 -32.49
N TRP A 159 -7.62 7.45 -31.58
CA TRP A 159 -8.87 7.57 -30.81
C TRP A 159 -10.14 7.70 -31.67
N ASN A 160 -10.04 8.30 -32.85
CA ASN A 160 -11.13 8.51 -33.77
C ASN A 160 -11.24 7.45 -34.86
N GLU A 161 -10.31 6.50 -34.94
CA GLU A 161 -10.41 5.38 -35.85
C GLU A 161 -11.64 4.52 -35.52
N GLU A 162 -12.21 3.89 -36.53
CA GLU A 162 -13.35 3.00 -36.36
C GLU A 162 -12.91 1.54 -36.31
N ILE A 163 -13.60 0.78 -35.50
CA ILE A 163 -13.49 -0.68 -35.42
C ILE A 163 -14.88 -1.28 -35.63
N ASP A 164 -14.95 -2.39 -36.35
CA ASP A 164 -16.21 -3.02 -36.73
C ASP A 164 -16.87 -3.70 -35.52
N SER A 165 -16.10 -4.35 -34.68
CA SER A 165 -16.60 -5.09 -33.50
C SER A 165 -15.54 -5.20 -32.40
N ILE A 166 -15.99 -5.46 -31.17
CA ILE A 166 -15.12 -5.74 -30.02
C ILE A 166 -15.22 -7.23 -29.68
N ASP A 167 -14.25 -8.00 -30.15
CA ASP A 167 -14.05 -9.38 -29.68
C ASP A 167 -13.21 -9.37 -28.38
N TYR A 168 -13.89 -9.15 -27.26
CA TYR A 168 -13.26 -9.05 -25.95
C TYR A 168 -14.06 -9.78 -24.87
N VAL A 169 -13.38 -10.67 -24.18
CA VAL A 169 -13.85 -11.33 -22.97
C VAL A 169 -12.81 -11.08 -21.88
N PRO A 170 -13.21 -10.63 -20.67
CA PRO A 170 -12.31 -10.42 -19.56
C PRO A 170 -11.47 -11.67 -19.22
N PRO A 171 -10.14 -11.57 -19.19
CA PRO A 171 -9.30 -12.71 -18.85
C PRO A 171 -9.47 -13.07 -17.37
N ARG A 172 -9.42 -14.38 -17.09
CA ARG A 172 -9.43 -14.88 -15.71
C ARG A 172 -8.05 -14.72 -15.07
N ALA A 173 -8.02 -14.56 -13.76
CA ALA A 173 -6.78 -14.62 -12.99
C ALA A 173 -6.16 -16.03 -13.10
N LEU A 174 -4.84 -16.08 -13.31
CA LEU A 174 -4.08 -17.33 -13.33
C LEU A 174 -3.41 -17.52 -11.98
N ARG A 175 -3.67 -18.65 -11.33
CA ARG A 175 -3.03 -19.06 -10.08
C ARG A 175 -2.21 -20.32 -10.29
N CYS A 176 -0.99 -20.33 -9.74
CA CYS A 176 -0.10 -21.48 -9.80
C CYS A 176 -0.06 -22.16 -8.44
N GLY A 177 -0.30 -23.47 -8.40
CA GLY A 177 -0.07 -24.30 -7.21
C GLY A 177 1.41 -24.60 -7.02
N PRO A 178 1.83 -24.93 -5.78
CA PRO A 178 3.22 -25.27 -5.48
C PRO A 178 3.58 -26.69 -5.95
N ASP A 179 4.90 -26.96 -6.07
CA ASP A 179 5.42 -28.31 -6.21
C ASP A 179 5.09 -29.14 -4.94
N PRO A 180 4.41 -30.30 -5.08
CA PRO A 180 4.07 -31.15 -3.93
C PRO A 180 5.30 -31.68 -3.16
N ALA A 181 6.46 -31.84 -3.81
CA ALA A 181 7.67 -32.27 -3.13
C ALA A 181 8.21 -31.16 -2.20
N ALA A 182 8.27 -29.92 -2.69
CA ALA A 182 8.67 -28.77 -1.90
C ALA A 182 7.70 -28.52 -0.72
N VAL A 183 6.40 -28.75 -0.91
CA VAL A 183 5.40 -28.63 0.17
C VAL A 183 5.64 -29.67 1.26
N ARG A 184 5.89 -30.95 0.91
CA ARG A 184 6.18 -31.99 1.91
C ARG A 184 7.45 -31.70 2.70
N GLU A 185 8.48 -31.22 2.04
CA GLU A 185 9.74 -30.81 2.69
C GLU A 185 9.51 -29.62 3.63
N ALA A 186 8.77 -28.60 3.19
CA ALA A 186 8.43 -27.46 4.03
C ALA A 186 7.62 -27.88 5.27
N ALA A 187 6.65 -28.78 5.12
CA ALA A 187 5.89 -29.32 6.25
C ALA A 187 6.80 -30.04 7.24
N SER A 188 7.71 -30.88 6.77
CA SER A 188 8.67 -31.60 7.63
C SER A 188 9.59 -30.65 8.38
N LEU A 189 10.11 -29.61 7.72
CA LEU A 189 10.94 -28.58 8.36
C LEU A 189 10.18 -27.81 9.46
N LEU A 190 8.93 -27.41 9.19
CA LEU A 190 8.08 -26.73 10.17
C LEU A 190 7.73 -27.61 11.36
N LEU A 191 7.51 -28.90 11.17
CA LEU A 191 7.23 -29.85 12.25
C LEU A 191 8.45 -30.12 13.13
N GLN A 192 9.67 -30.09 12.57
CA GLN A 192 10.93 -30.27 13.30
C GLN A 192 11.40 -29.01 14.04
N ALA A 193 11.01 -27.83 13.57
CA ALA A 193 11.42 -26.58 14.17
C ALA A 193 10.86 -26.44 15.61
N ARG A 194 11.67 -25.90 16.51
CA ARG A 194 11.32 -25.66 17.91
C ARG A 194 10.80 -24.26 18.16
N ARG A 195 11.29 -23.28 17.38
CA ARG A 195 10.94 -21.87 17.47
C ARG A 195 10.71 -21.27 16.07
N PRO A 196 9.79 -21.83 15.29
CA PRO A 196 9.48 -21.26 13.97
C PRO A 196 8.76 -19.92 14.09
N VAL A 197 8.92 -19.06 13.07
CA VAL A 197 8.18 -17.80 12.92
C VAL A 197 7.60 -17.73 11.51
N LEU A 198 6.32 -17.37 11.39
CA LEU A 198 5.69 -17.03 10.10
C LEU A 198 5.93 -15.53 9.81
N TYR A 199 6.42 -15.23 8.62
CA TYR A 199 6.60 -13.89 8.11
C TYR A 199 5.71 -13.65 6.88
N ALA A 200 4.57 -12.96 7.07
CA ALA A 200 3.57 -12.76 6.04
C ALA A 200 3.78 -11.44 5.29
N GLY A 201 3.87 -11.51 3.98
CA GLY A 201 3.99 -10.36 3.10
C GLY A 201 2.67 -9.97 2.41
N GLN A 202 2.75 -8.97 1.54
CA GLN A 202 1.62 -8.43 0.80
C GLN A 202 0.93 -9.48 -0.12
N GLY A 203 1.66 -10.51 -0.56
CA GLY A 203 1.10 -11.60 -1.37
C GLY A 203 -0.04 -12.35 -0.69
N VAL A 204 -0.08 -12.34 0.66
CA VAL A 204 -1.20 -12.90 1.44
C VAL A 204 -2.49 -12.10 1.20
N HIS A 205 -2.38 -10.76 1.06
CA HIS A 205 -3.52 -9.91 0.72
C HIS A 205 -4.00 -10.14 -0.72
N TRP A 206 -3.07 -10.22 -1.69
CA TRP A 206 -3.43 -10.47 -3.09
C TRP A 206 -4.08 -11.84 -3.31
N ALA A 207 -3.66 -12.85 -2.56
CA ALA A 207 -4.23 -14.19 -2.59
C ALA A 207 -5.49 -14.36 -1.73
N GLU A 208 -5.83 -13.37 -0.87
CA GLU A 208 -6.87 -13.48 0.17
C GLU A 208 -6.67 -14.72 1.05
N ALA A 209 -5.42 -14.99 1.42
CA ALA A 209 -4.99 -16.19 2.13
C ALA A 209 -5.02 -16.03 3.66
N TRP A 210 -5.84 -15.11 4.18
CA TRP A 210 -5.92 -14.81 5.62
C TRP A 210 -6.42 -16.00 6.46
N PRO A 211 -7.47 -16.76 6.04
CA PRO A 211 -7.93 -17.93 6.78
C PRO A 211 -6.89 -19.03 6.84
N GLU A 212 -6.19 -19.28 5.73
CA GLU A 212 -5.18 -20.31 5.64
C GLU A 212 -3.94 -19.95 6.49
N LEU A 213 -3.51 -18.68 6.46
CA LEU A 213 -2.43 -18.19 7.32
C LEU A 213 -2.77 -18.38 8.79
N ARG A 214 -3.98 -18.00 9.19
CA ARG A 214 -4.47 -18.17 10.57
C ARG A 214 -4.54 -19.66 10.95
N ARG A 215 -5.10 -20.51 10.09
CA ARG A 215 -5.21 -21.94 10.33
C ARG A 215 -3.84 -22.60 10.55
N LEU A 216 -2.86 -22.28 9.70
CA LEU A 216 -1.49 -22.82 9.86
C LEU A 216 -0.86 -22.37 11.17
N ALA A 217 -0.98 -21.08 11.51
CA ALA A 217 -0.45 -20.53 12.75
C ALA A 217 -1.06 -21.20 13.98
N GLU A 218 -2.40 -21.38 14.01
CA GLU A 218 -3.12 -22.03 15.10
C GLU A 218 -2.81 -23.53 15.19
N LEU A 219 -2.72 -24.23 14.04
CA LEU A 219 -2.43 -25.68 13.98
C LEU A 219 -1.07 -26.01 14.60
N LEU A 220 -0.08 -25.20 14.33
CA LEU A 220 1.31 -25.45 14.78
C LEU A 220 1.75 -24.57 15.96
N ALA A 221 0.88 -23.70 16.49
CA ALA A 221 1.18 -22.70 17.52
C ALA A 221 2.38 -21.81 17.14
N ILE A 222 2.43 -21.37 15.86
CA ILE A 222 3.55 -20.56 15.35
C ILE A 222 3.21 -19.07 15.43
N PRO A 223 4.06 -18.23 16.03
CA PRO A 223 3.88 -16.78 16.05
C PRO A 223 4.01 -16.18 14.65
N VAL A 224 3.21 -15.13 14.39
CA VAL A 224 3.12 -14.47 13.08
C VAL A 224 3.53 -13.01 13.19
N CYS A 225 4.50 -12.60 12.39
CA CYS A 225 4.75 -11.18 12.09
C CYS A 225 4.50 -10.89 10.61
N THR A 226 4.29 -9.62 10.28
CA THR A 226 4.05 -9.21 8.90
C THR A 226 5.10 -8.20 8.44
N SER A 227 5.36 -8.16 7.14
CA SER A 227 6.02 -7.01 6.53
C SER A 227 5.12 -5.78 6.60
N LEU A 228 5.65 -4.59 6.36
CA LEU A 228 4.83 -3.38 6.34
C LEU A 228 3.72 -3.45 5.27
N GLY A 229 4.02 -3.95 4.06
CA GLY A 229 3.01 -4.17 3.02
C GLY A 229 2.05 -5.34 3.31
N GLY A 230 2.42 -6.24 4.23
CA GLY A 230 1.57 -7.34 4.71
C GLY A 230 0.80 -7.03 5.99
N LYS A 231 1.01 -5.85 6.59
CA LYS A 231 0.29 -5.46 7.82
C LYS A 231 -1.22 -5.59 7.62
N SER A 232 -1.90 -6.04 8.66
CA SER A 232 -3.31 -6.47 8.66
C SER A 232 -3.61 -7.84 7.97
N ALA A 233 -2.61 -8.55 7.42
CA ALA A 233 -2.85 -9.91 6.91
C ALA A 233 -3.09 -10.95 8.02
N PHE A 234 -2.70 -10.62 9.23
CA PHE A 234 -2.98 -11.40 10.43
C PHE A 234 -3.52 -10.46 11.51
N PRO A 235 -4.61 -10.83 12.22
CA PRO A 235 -5.20 -9.93 13.20
C PRO A 235 -4.26 -9.72 14.40
N GLU A 236 -3.90 -8.47 14.67
CA GLU A 236 -2.90 -8.15 15.69
C GLU A 236 -3.44 -8.22 17.13
N ASN A 237 -4.74 -8.51 17.30
CA ASN A 237 -5.34 -8.90 18.58
C ASN A 237 -5.33 -10.43 18.81
N HIS A 238 -4.79 -11.22 17.88
CA HIS A 238 -4.66 -12.67 18.03
C HIS A 238 -3.50 -13.02 18.98
N PRO A 239 -3.63 -14.07 19.86
CA PRO A 239 -2.58 -14.44 20.81
C PRO A 239 -1.20 -14.80 20.20
N LEU A 240 -1.19 -15.19 18.91
CA LEU A 240 0.03 -15.51 18.16
C LEU A 240 0.57 -14.34 17.34
N ALA A 241 -0.02 -13.15 17.43
CA ALA A 241 0.42 -11.98 16.68
C ALA A 241 1.65 -11.33 17.34
N LEU A 242 2.71 -11.16 16.57
CA LEU A 242 3.91 -10.43 16.98
C LEU A 242 3.82 -8.93 16.64
N GLY A 243 2.93 -8.56 15.72
CA GLY A 243 2.87 -7.25 15.10
C GLY A 243 3.57 -7.19 13.75
N SER A 244 3.80 -5.99 13.27
CA SER A 244 4.37 -5.74 11.94
C SER A 244 5.33 -4.57 11.98
N GLY A 245 6.02 -4.36 10.90
CA GLY A 245 6.81 -3.15 10.73
C GLY A 245 7.74 -3.19 9.54
N GLY A 246 8.51 -2.12 9.46
CA GLY A 246 9.59 -1.93 8.50
C GLY A 246 10.88 -1.66 9.24
N LEU A 247 11.40 -0.44 9.14
CA LEU A 247 12.54 0.03 9.93
C LEU A 247 12.21 0.04 11.43
N ALA A 248 11.02 0.51 11.79
CA ALA A 248 10.50 0.46 13.15
C ALA A 248 9.63 -0.79 13.33
N ILE A 249 9.88 -1.53 14.41
CA ILE A 249 9.21 -2.79 14.74
C ILE A 249 8.86 -2.86 16.24
N PRO A 250 7.81 -3.59 16.64
CA PRO A 250 7.59 -3.94 18.04
C PRO A 250 8.73 -4.80 18.60
N GLY A 251 8.98 -4.70 19.90
CA GLY A 251 9.97 -5.54 20.60
C GLY A 251 9.71 -7.03 20.44
N THR A 252 8.45 -7.43 20.36
CA THR A 252 8.01 -8.80 20.08
C THR A 252 8.56 -9.33 18.75
N VAL A 253 8.46 -8.54 17.67
CA VAL A 253 8.99 -8.93 16.36
C VAL A 253 10.50 -9.15 16.43
N HIS A 254 11.24 -8.20 17.04
CA HIS A 254 12.67 -8.34 17.22
C HIS A 254 13.04 -9.60 18.02
N HIS A 255 12.41 -9.80 19.17
CA HIS A 255 12.67 -10.93 20.07
C HIS A 255 12.48 -12.28 19.35
N PHE A 256 11.32 -12.48 18.72
CA PHE A 256 10.99 -13.77 18.09
C PHE A 256 11.81 -14.04 16.82
N LEU A 257 12.02 -13.06 15.96
CA LEU A 257 12.86 -13.24 14.76
C LEU A 257 14.31 -13.57 15.14
N ARG A 258 14.86 -12.92 16.17
CA ARG A 258 16.22 -13.18 16.62
C ARG A 258 16.40 -14.58 17.21
N GLN A 259 15.39 -15.10 17.89
CA GLN A 259 15.41 -16.43 18.51
C GLN A 259 14.92 -17.55 17.58
N ALA A 260 14.34 -17.22 16.45
CA ALA A 260 13.84 -18.22 15.51
C ALA A 260 14.93 -19.20 15.08
N ASP A 261 14.57 -20.48 15.02
CA ASP A 261 15.38 -21.53 14.41
C ASP A 261 14.93 -21.84 12.97
N LEU A 262 13.76 -21.31 12.56
CA LEU A 262 13.24 -21.35 11.20
C LEU A 262 12.33 -20.14 10.96
N ILE A 263 12.48 -19.47 9.82
CA ILE A 263 11.57 -18.42 9.34
C ILE A 263 10.85 -18.92 8.10
N PHE A 264 9.52 -18.94 8.13
CA PHE A 264 8.71 -19.24 6.95
C PHE A 264 8.11 -17.94 6.41
N GLY A 265 8.71 -17.44 5.32
CA GLY A 265 8.21 -16.29 4.59
C GLY A 265 7.16 -16.70 3.57
N VAL A 266 5.95 -16.12 3.64
CA VAL A 266 4.87 -16.39 2.70
C VAL A 266 4.33 -15.09 2.09
N GLY A 267 4.27 -15.04 0.75
CA GLY A 267 3.80 -13.86 0.02
C GLY A 267 4.64 -12.60 0.26
N CYS A 268 5.86 -12.75 0.71
CA CYS A 268 6.86 -11.70 0.87
C CYS A 268 7.93 -11.82 -0.22
N SER A 269 8.64 -10.74 -0.51
CA SER A 269 9.72 -10.72 -1.49
C SER A 269 11.11 -10.79 -0.87
N PHE A 270 11.21 -10.67 0.46
CA PHE A 270 12.47 -10.48 1.18
C PHE A 270 13.39 -9.42 0.55
N THR A 271 12.81 -8.43 -0.15
CA THR A 271 13.60 -7.34 -0.72
C THR A 271 14.25 -6.54 0.40
N GLU A 272 15.58 -6.47 0.40
CA GLU A 272 16.32 -5.63 1.33
C GLU A 272 16.15 -4.16 0.94
N THR A 273 15.69 -3.36 1.89
CA THR A 273 15.55 -1.91 1.74
C THR A 273 15.95 -1.23 3.04
N SER A 274 16.31 0.04 2.98
CA SER A 274 16.62 0.83 4.18
C SER A 274 15.43 0.95 5.16
N PHE A 275 14.23 0.57 4.73
CA PHE A 275 12.97 0.73 5.49
C PHE A 275 12.23 -0.60 5.71
N GLY A 276 12.84 -1.71 5.34
CA GLY A 276 12.31 -3.06 5.57
C GLY A 276 12.69 -3.62 6.93
N VAL A 277 12.07 -4.74 7.31
CA VAL A 277 12.49 -5.52 8.48
C VAL A 277 13.84 -6.15 8.20
N ALA A 278 14.82 -5.89 9.07
CA ALA A 278 16.13 -6.54 8.98
C ALA A 278 15.99 -8.02 9.35
N MET A 279 16.16 -8.92 8.38
CA MET A 279 16.14 -10.36 8.64
C MET A 279 17.44 -10.79 9.38
N PRO A 280 17.33 -11.59 10.44
CA PRO A 280 18.50 -12.07 11.15
C PRO A 280 19.34 -13.01 10.26
N LYS A 281 20.64 -12.75 10.20
CA LYS A 281 21.57 -13.55 9.38
C LYS A 281 21.73 -14.99 9.93
N GLY A 282 21.97 -15.94 9.03
CA GLY A 282 22.29 -17.33 9.39
C GLY A 282 21.11 -18.17 9.86
N LYS A 283 19.87 -17.68 9.68
CA LYS A 283 18.66 -18.46 9.98
C LYS A 283 18.21 -19.25 8.77
N PRO A 284 17.79 -20.51 8.93
CA PRO A 284 17.08 -21.23 7.88
C PRO A 284 15.80 -20.49 7.48
N ILE A 285 15.58 -20.33 6.18
CA ILE A 285 14.40 -19.64 5.64
C ILE A 285 13.73 -20.52 4.61
N ILE A 286 12.44 -20.78 4.79
CA ILE A 286 11.55 -21.28 3.74
C ILE A 286 10.93 -20.06 3.09
N HIS A 287 11.06 -19.92 1.76
CA HIS A 287 10.54 -18.79 1.02
C HIS A 287 9.41 -19.20 0.08
N ALA A 288 8.16 -18.94 0.47
CA ALA A 288 6.98 -19.14 -0.37
C ALA A 288 6.63 -17.83 -1.10
N THR A 289 6.84 -17.81 -2.41
CA THR A 289 6.60 -16.65 -3.28
C THR A 289 5.99 -17.05 -4.61
N LEU A 290 5.29 -16.13 -5.24
CA LEU A 290 4.73 -16.30 -6.59
C LEU A 290 5.76 -15.98 -7.70
N ASP A 291 6.82 -15.23 -7.37
CA ASP A 291 7.81 -14.74 -8.33
C ASP A 291 9.17 -15.43 -8.12
N PRO A 292 9.63 -16.25 -9.08
CA PRO A 292 10.94 -16.90 -8.97
C PRO A 292 12.12 -15.91 -8.88
N LEU A 293 11.95 -14.66 -9.33
CA LEU A 293 12.98 -13.62 -9.24
C LEU A 293 13.19 -13.12 -7.80
N ASP A 294 12.28 -13.41 -6.87
CA ASP A 294 12.46 -13.09 -5.46
C ASP A 294 13.33 -14.12 -4.72
N VAL A 295 13.46 -15.34 -5.26
CA VAL A 295 14.18 -16.44 -4.61
C VAL A 295 15.69 -16.16 -4.62
N ASN A 296 16.32 -16.22 -3.43
CA ASN A 296 17.76 -15.99 -3.25
C ASN A 296 18.25 -14.62 -3.76
N LYS A 297 17.37 -13.64 -3.87
CA LYS A 297 17.70 -12.30 -4.36
C LYS A 297 18.56 -11.53 -3.35
N ASP A 298 18.00 -11.28 -2.17
CA ASP A 298 18.66 -10.50 -1.11
C ASP A 298 18.90 -11.35 0.15
N VAL A 299 18.07 -12.37 0.36
CA VAL A 299 18.16 -13.29 1.48
C VAL A 299 18.23 -14.72 0.94
N ALA A 300 19.27 -15.46 1.35
CA ALA A 300 19.39 -16.85 0.99
C ALA A 300 18.29 -17.68 1.65
N CYS A 301 17.60 -18.51 0.90
CA CYS A 301 16.61 -19.45 1.43
C CYS A 301 17.12 -20.90 1.42
N SER A 302 16.73 -21.64 2.44
CA SER A 302 17.02 -23.09 2.53
C SER A 302 16.10 -23.91 1.64
N LEU A 303 14.87 -23.43 1.44
CA LEU A 303 13.87 -24.06 0.59
C LEU A 303 12.99 -22.98 -0.05
N ALA A 304 12.79 -23.06 -1.38
CA ALA A 304 11.84 -22.24 -2.13
C ALA A 304 10.56 -23.03 -2.41
N VAL A 305 9.40 -22.40 -2.20
CA VAL A 305 8.08 -22.94 -2.54
C VAL A 305 7.38 -21.95 -3.48
N LEU A 306 7.46 -22.21 -4.79
CA LEU A 306 6.85 -21.32 -5.78
C LEU A 306 5.35 -21.58 -5.89
N GLY A 307 4.53 -20.52 -5.72
CA GLY A 307 3.09 -20.63 -5.87
C GLY A 307 2.30 -19.46 -5.28
N ASP A 308 1.02 -19.43 -5.59
CA ASP A 308 0.05 -18.51 -4.99
C ASP A 308 -0.03 -18.77 -3.48
N ALA A 309 0.01 -17.71 -2.66
CA ALA A 309 0.10 -17.83 -1.20
C ALA A 309 -1.05 -18.66 -0.60
N LYS A 310 -2.27 -18.53 -1.13
CA LYS A 310 -3.42 -19.32 -0.66
C LYS A 310 -3.26 -20.79 -0.98
N LEU A 311 -2.87 -21.10 -2.21
CA LEU A 311 -2.67 -22.49 -2.65
C LEU A 311 -1.48 -23.14 -1.93
N VAL A 312 -0.40 -22.38 -1.67
CA VAL A 312 0.74 -22.87 -0.89
C VAL A 312 0.33 -23.16 0.54
N LEU A 313 -0.35 -22.24 1.21
CA LEU A 313 -0.77 -22.42 2.60
C LEU A 313 -1.77 -23.56 2.74
N ALA A 314 -2.74 -23.70 1.83
CA ALA A 314 -3.69 -24.80 1.82
C ALA A 314 -2.98 -26.16 1.68
N ALA A 315 -2.10 -26.29 0.67
CA ALA A 315 -1.34 -27.52 0.44
C ALA A 315 -0.40 -27.86 1.62
N LEU A 316 0.15 -26.83 2.27
CA LEU A 316 1.01 -27.00 3.44
C LEU A 316 0.22 -27.47 4.67
N ILE A 317 -0.98 -26.94 4.89
CA ILE A 317 -1.89 -27.38 5.95
C ILE A 317 -2.22 -28.87 5.74
N ASP A 318 -2.64 -29.25 4.53
CA ASP A 318 -2.94 -30.65 4.19
C ASP A 318 -1.74 -31.56 4.45
N ALA A 319 -0.53 -31.15 4.07
CA ALA A 319 0.69 -31.93 4.29
C ALA A 319 1.06 -32.04 5.79
N VAL A 320 0.85 -30.98 6.58
CA VAL A 320 1.06 -30.99 8.03
C VAL A 320 0.03 -31.90 8.70
N GLU A 321 -1.26 -31.78 8.35
CA GLU A 321 -2.32 -32.62 8.91
C GLU A 321 -2.11 -34.12 8.58
N HIS A 322 -1.59 -34.42 7.40
CA HIS A 322 -1.23 -35.80 7.03
C HIS A 322 -0.07 -36.37 7.86
N GLN A 323 0.93 -35.55 8.21
CA GLN A 323 2.13 -35.99 8.95
C GLN A 323 1.93 -35.95 10.48
N HIS A 324 1.16 -35.01 11.00
CA HIS A 324 1.03 -34.71 12.45
C HIS A 324 -0.38 -34.95 12.99
N GLY A 325 -1.39 -35.04 12.11
CA GLY A 325 -2.81 -35.03 12.50
C GLY A 325 -3.40 -33.62 12.59
N THR A 326 -4.70 -33.57 12.81
CA THR A 326 -5.48 -32.32 12.82
C THR A 326 -5.52 -31.61 14.18
N THR A 327 -4.94 -32.21 15.23
CA THR A 327 -4.92 -31.65 16.58
C THR A 327 -3.91 -30.50 16.65
N ALA A 328 -4.40 -29.33 17.00
CA ALA A 328 -3.54 -28.15 17.18
C ALA A 328 -2.58 -28.33 18.36
N LYS A 329 -1.36 -27.83 18.20
CA LYS A 329 -0.38 -27.74 19.29
C LYS A 329 -0.86 -26.72 20.35
N ASP A 330 -0.45 -26.90 21.59
CA ASP A 330 -0.74 -25.93 22.64
C ASP A 330 -0.03 -24.59 22.41
N ALA A 331 -0.79 -23.56 22.13
CA ALA A 331 -0.31 -22.20 21.92
C ALA A 331 -0.08 -21.43 23.25
N GLY A 332 -0.51 -21.94 24.38
CA GLY A 332 -0.46 -21.25 25.69
C GLY A 332 0.92 -20.74 26.08
N PRO A 333 1.99 -21.55 25.99
CA PRO A 333 3.34 -21.10 26.33
C PRO A 333 3.84 -19.94 25.45
N VAL A 334 3.71 -20.07 24.13
CA VAL A 334 4.16 -19.02 23.19
C VAL A 334 3.32 -17.76 23.30
N ALA A 335 2.01 -17.88 23.52
CA ALA A 335 1.14 -16.74 23.72
C ALA A 335 1.44 -15.96 25.00
N ARG A 336 1.89 -16.64 26.08
CA ARG A 336 2.38 -15.97 27.29
C ARG A 336 3.67 -15.20 27.01
N GLU A 337 4.64 -15.83 26.36
CA GLU A 337 5.91 -15.18 25.98
C GLU A 337 5.66 -13.93 25.10
N ILE A 338 4.77 -14.03 24.11
CA ILE A 338 4.38 -12.89 23.26
C ILE A 338 3.85 -11.74 24.14
N ARG A 339 2.92 -12.03 25.03
CA ARG A 339 2.30 -11.02 25.91
C ARG A 339 3.36 -10.36 26.81
N GLU A 340 4.21 -11.14 27.46
CA GLU A 340 5.27 -10.62 28.34
C GLU A 340 6.22 -9.68 27.57
N GLN A 341 6.64 -10.08 26.37
CA GLN A 341 7.51 -9.26 25.52
C GLN A 341 6.80 -8.00 24.99
N HIS A 342 5.52 -8.12 24.62
CA HIS A 342 4.72 -6.98 24.19
C HIS A 342 4.53 -5.98 25.32
N ASP A 343 4.14 -6.44 26.50
CA ASP A 343 3.84 -5.57 27.65
C ASP A 343 5.12 -4.86 28.14
N ALA A 344 6.25 -5.55 28.18
CA ALA A 344 7.53 -4.95 28.51
C ALA A 344 7.97 -3.88 27.49
N TRP A 345 7.83 -4.17 26.19
CA TRP A 345 8.11 -3.22 25.13
C TRP A 345 7.17 -2.00 25.19
N LEU A 346 5.88 -2.23 25.30
CA LEU A 346 4.87 -1.15 25.34
C LEU A 346 5.09 -0.26 26.57
N ALA A 347 5.38 -0.85 27.75
CA ALA A 347 5.67 -0.12 28.96
C ALA A 347 6.85 0.87 28.78
N SER A 348 7.86 0.50 28.00
CA SER A 348 9.00 1.38 27.70
C SER A 348 8.65 2.59 26.84
N TRP A 349 7.55 2.51 26.07
CA TRP A 349 7.06 3.57 25.20
C TRP A 349 5.90 4.38 25.81
N MET A 350 5.28 3.88 26.89
CA MET A 350 4.15 4.59 27.53
C MET A 350 4.45 6.05 27.89
N PRO A 351 5.64 6.42 28.38
CA PRO A 351 5.94 7.83 28.64
C PRO A 351 5.79 8.75 27.44
N LYS A 352 6.10 8.28 26.21
CA LYS A 352 5.91 9.03 24.97
C LYS A 352 4.48 8.96 24.43
N LEU A 353 3.82 7.81 24.62
CA LEU A 353 2.46 7.56 24.17
C LEU A 353 1.41 8.33 24.98
N THR A 354 1.74 8.71 26.21
CA THR A 354 0.86 9.46 27.13
C THR A 354 1.44 10.80 27.58
N ALA A 355 2.42 11.33 26.85
CA ALA A 355 3.05 12.60 27.16
C ALA A 355 2.07 13.78 27.10
N ASP A 356 2.16 14.68 28.05
CA ASP A 356 1.35 15.91 28.12
C ASP A 356 2.15 17.17 27.70
N ASP A 357 3.17 16.97 26.87
CA ASP A 357 4.07 18.02 26.41
C ASP A 357 3.42 18.93 25.36
N ALA A 358 3.89 20.18 25.30
CA ALA A 358 3.67 21.13 24.22
C ALA A 358 5.03 21.71 23.77
N PRO A 359 5.42 21.56 22.49
CA PRO A 359 4.69 20.92 21.36
C PRO A 359 4.38 19.43 21.60
N LEU A 360 3.28 18.95 21.00
CA LEU A 360 2.75 17.60 21.22
C LEU A 360 3.74 16.50 20.88
N SER A 361 3.73 15.41 21.64
CA SER A 361 4.37 14.18 21.20
C SER A 361 3.61 13.58 20.01
N PRO A 362 4.25 13.30 18.87
CA PRO A 362 3.58 12.61 17.75
C PRO A 362 3.05 11.24 18.16
N TYR A 363 3.72 10.57 19.09
CA TYR A 363 3.28 9.30 19.66
C TYR A 363 1.98 9.42 20.44
N ARG A 364 1.81 10.51 21.23
CA ARG A 364 0.54 10.79 21.94
C ARG A 364 -0.60 10.99 20.96
N VAL A 365 -0.39 11.76 19.89
CA VAL A 365 -1.40 11.98 18.85
C VAL A 365 -1.85 10.66 18.21
N LEU A 366 -0.91 9.79 17.85
CA LEU A 366 -1.20 8.50 17.20
C LEU A 366 -1.84 7.51 18.17
N TRP A 367 -1.45 7.55 19.44
CA TRP A 367 -2.04 6.74 20.50
C TRP A 367 -3.51 7.12 20.75
N ASP A 368 -3.77 8.40 20.92
CA ASP A 368 -5.12 8.92 21.11
C ASP A 368 -6.00 8.70 19.88
N LEU A 369 -5.44 8.80 18.67
CA LEU A 369 -6.15 8.47 17.43
C LEU A 369 -6.62 7.03 17.44
N GLN A 370 -5.73 6.07 17.72
CA GLN A 370 -6.09 4.65 17.75
C GLN A 370 -7.21 4.35 18.75
N HIS A 371 -7.24 5.04 19.90
CA HIS A 371 -8.26 4.83 20.94
C HIS A 371 -9.54 5.65 20.71
N SER A 372 -9.56 6.49 19.65
CA SER A 372 -10.71 7.34 19.32
C SER A 372 -11.51 6.84 18.11
N VAL A 373 -11.04 5.80 17.41
CA VAL A 373 -11.69 5.28 16.21
C VAL A 373 -12.14 3.83 16.39
N ASP A 374 -13.13 3.41 15.60
CA ASP A 374 -13.46 1.99 15.44
C ASP A 374 -12.41 1.34 14.51
N ILE A 375 -11.43 0.66 15.10
CA ILE A 375 -10.33 0.03 14.40
C ILE A 375 -10.83 -0.98 13.35
N ALA A 376 -11.86 -1.75 13.67
CA ALA A 376 -12.39 -2.75 12.75
C ALA A 376 -13.04 -2.13 11.52
N ASN A 377 -13.52 -0.89 11.63
CA ASN A 377 -14.17 -0.15 10.54
C ASN A 377 -13.28 0.99 9.97
N THR A 378 -11.99 0.96 10.24
CA THR A 378 -11.04 1.97 9.78
C THR A 378 -10.05 1.38 8.78
N ILE A 379 -9.75 2.11 7.71
CA ILE A 379 -8.61 1.89 6.82
C ILE A 379 -7.63 3.04 7.03
N ILE A 380 -6.39 2.72 7.36
CA ILE A 380 -5.36 3.73 7.59
C ILE A 380 -4.14 3.51 6.70
N THR A 381 -3.52 4.59 6.32
CA THR A 381 -2.21 4.60 5.68
C THR A 381 -1.32 5.67 6.31
N HIS A 382 -0.04 5.57 6.07
CA HIS A 382 0.98 6.53 6.49
C HIS A 382 1.55 7.26 5.28
N ASP A 383 2.36 8.29 5.54
CA ASP A 383 3.26 8.86 4.55
C ASP A 383 4.71 8.49 4.86
N ALA A 384 5.63 8.84 3.96
CA ALA A 384 7.06 8.60 4.15
C ALA A 384 7.63 9.42 5.32
N GLY A 385 8.77 9.00 5.80
CA GLY A 385 9.45 9.64 6.92
C GLY A 385 8.94 9.18 8.28
N SER A 386 9.02 10.07 9.27
CA SER A 386 8.65 9.78 10.67
C SER A 386 7.23 9.22 10.83
N PRO A 387 6.18 9.70 10.14
CA PRO A 387 4.83 9.16 10.31
C PRO A 387 4.72 7.66 10.08
N ARG A 388 5.44 7.09 9.10
CA ARG A 388 5.49 5.64 8.85
C ARG A 388 6.03 4.88 10.07
N ASP A 389 7.18 5.32 10.56
CA ASP A 389 7.93 4.59 11.58
C ASP A 389 7.37 4.83 12.99
N GLN A 390 6.66 5.95 13.18
CA GLN A 390 5.94 6.24 14.42
C GLN A 390 4.58 5.55 14.50
N LEU A 391 3.89 5.34 13.38
CA LEU A 391 2.57 4.70 13.35
C LEU A 391 2.66 3.17 13.35
N SER A 392 3.50 2.60 12.47
CA SER A 392 3.43 1.18 12.13
C SER A 392 3.63 0.21 13.30
N PRO A 393 4.49 0.44 14.31
CA PRO A 393 4.65 -0.49 15.42
C PRO A 393 3.48 -0.48 16.42
N PHE A 394 2.79 0.67 16.55
CA PHE A 394 1.80 0.89 17.62
C PHE A 394 0.36 0.73 17.12
N TRP A 395 0.08 0.96 15.84
CA TRP A 395 -1.25 0.79 15.29
C TRP A 395 -1.60 -0.69 15.17
N ARG A 396 -2.67 -1.12 15.85
CA ARG A 396 -3.11 -2.52 15.89
C ARG A 396 -4.25 -2.77 14.92
N CYS A 397 -4.02 -3.61 13.92
CA CYS A 397 -5.03 -3.99 12.93
C CYS A 397 -5.76 -5.26 13.34
N THR A 398 -7.09 -5.29 13.20
CA THR A 398 -7.91 -6.45 13.51
C THR A 398 -8.53 -7.09 12.27
N GLU A 399 -8.67 -6.31 11.19
CA GLU A 399 -9.31 -6.73 9.96
C GLU A 399 -8.33 -6.71 8.78
N PRO A 400 -8.46 -7.65 7.84
CA PRO A 400 -7.66 -7.63 6.61
C PRO A 400 -7.87 -6.34 5.80
N LEU A 401 -6.82 -5.90 5.11
CA LEU A 401 -6.82 -4.71 4.24
C LEU A 401 -7.16 -3.40 4.97
N SER A 402 -7.09 -3.37 6.30
CA SER A 402 -7.31 -2.17 7.11
C SER A 402 -6.08 -1.28 7.26
N TYR A 403 -4.92 -1.73 6.78
CA TYR A 403 -3.68 -0.96 6.76
C TYR A 403 -3.03 -1.00 5.38
N LEU A 404 -2.85 0.15 4.76
CA LEU A 404 -2.16 0.25 3.48
C LEU A 404 -0.70 0.64 3.73
N GLY A 405 0.12 -0.37 4.03
CA GLY A 405 1.54 -0.21 4.30
C GLY A 405 2.39 -0.23 3.02
N TRP A 406 3.48 0.53 3.03
CA TRP A 406 4.42 0.64 1.94
C TRP A 406 5.78 1.15 2.44
N GLY A 407 6.87 0.89 1.71
CA GLY A 407 8.20 1.25 2.18
C GLY A 407 9.35 0.77 1.32
N LYS A 408 9.09 0.30 0.10
CA LYS A 408 10.18 -0.08 -0.82
C LYS A 408 10.79 1.15 -1.48
N THR A 409 9.96 2.02 -2.08
CA THR A 409 10.31 3.41 -2.36
C THR A 409 9.55 4.29 -1.38
N THR A 410 10.09 5.42 -1.01
CA THR A 410 9.51 6.26 0.05
C THR A 410 9.12 7.62 -0.50
N GLN A 411 8.25 7.60 -1.50
CA GLN A 411 7.75 8.81 -2.12
C GLN A 411 6.87 9.61 -1.16
N LEU A 412 7.24 10.86 -0.86
CA LEU A 412 6.42 11.78 -0.08
C LEU A 412 5.11 12.13 -0.80
N GLY A 413 4.03 12.24 -0.03
CA GLY A 413 2.69 12.59 -0.53
C GLY A 413 1.86 11.39 -1.02
N TYR A 414 2.31 10.17 -0.82
CA TYR A 414 1.59 8.98 -1.29
C TYR A 414 0.31 8.70 -0.47
N GLY A 415 0.34 8.98 0.84
CA GLY A 415 -0.74 8.63 1.76
C GLY A 415 -2.08 9.28 1.44
N LEU A 416 -2.11 10.54 0.98
CA LEU A 416 -3.36 11.24 0.64
C LEU A 416 -4.15 10.49 -0.45
N GLY A 417 -3.49 10.18 -1.57
CA GLY A 417 -4.14 9.47 -2.68
C GLY A 417 -4.58 8.07 -2.28
N LEU A 418 -3.80 7.36 -1.45
CA LEU A 418 -4.19 6.05 -0.92
C LEU A 418 -5.47 6.12 -0.08
N ALA A 419 -5.59 7.09 0.83
CA ALA A 419 -6.80 7.25 1.64
C ALA A 419 -8.02 7.61 0.77
N MET A 420 -7.85 8.49 -0.23
CA MET A 420 -8.91 8.85 -1.17
C MET A 420 -9.38 7.66 -2.01
N GLY A 421 -8.46 6.89 -2.59
CA GLY A 421 -8.78 5.71 -3.38
C GLY A 421 -9.41 4.60 -2.54
N ALA A 422 -8.96 4.41 -1.29
CA ALA A 422 -9.57 3.50 -0.34
C ALA A 422 -11.01 3.90 -0.04
N LYS A 423 -11.28 5.20 0.19
CA LYS A 423 -12.63 5.72 0.44
C LYS A 423 -13.57 5.57 -0.76
N LEU A 424 -13.07 5.68 -1.98
CA LEU A 424 -13.85 5.38 -3.19
C LEU A 424 -14.28 3.91 -3.22
N ALA A 425 -13.35 2.99 -2.97
CA ALA A 425 -13.60 1.56 -3.07
C ALA A 425 -14.32 0.97 -1.84
N LYS A 426 -14.24 1.64 -0.68
CA LYS A 426 -14.81 1.25 0.62
C LYS A 426 -15.50 2.45 1.27
N PRO A 427 -16.61 2.94 0.70
CA PRO A 427 -17.28 4.17 1.15
C PRO A 427 -17.81 4.08 2.59
N GLU A 428 -18.09 2.88 3.08
CA GLU A 428 -18.56 2.61 4.44
C GLU A 428 -17.47 2.76 5.51
N ARG A 429 -16.18 2.67 5.13
CA ARG A 429 -15.06 2.71 6.06
C ARG A 429 -14.61 4.15 6.36
N LEU A 430 -14.13 4.40 7.58
CA LEU A 430 -13.33 5.58 7.86
C LEU A 430 -11.94 5.40 7.23
N CYS A 431 -11.56 6.29 6.32
CA CYS A 431 -10.24 6.23 5.67
C CYS A 431 -9.36 7.37 6.18
N ILE A 432 -8.17 7.02 6.69
CA ILE A 432 -7.25 7.95 7.35
C ILE A 432 -5.90 7.93 6.64
N ASN A 433 -5.32 9.10 6.36
CA ASN A 433 -3.90 9.22 6.08
C ASN A 433 -3.18 9.98 7.21
N VAL A 434 -1.99 9.51 7.56
CA VAL A 434 -1.09 10.15 8.53
C VAL A 434 0.14 10.61 7.79
N TRP A 435 0.41 11.90 7.79
CA TRP A 435 1.52 12.50 7.06
C TRP A 435 2.21 13.63 7.83
N GLY A 436 3.38 14.03 7.35
CA GLY A 436 4.14 15.16 7.88
C GLY A 436 3.97 16.42 7.02
N ASP A 437 4.46 17.53 7.55
CA ASP A 437 4.47 18.84 6.90
C ASP A 437 5.28 18.89 5.59
N ALA A 438 6.34 18.09 5.45
CA ALA A 438 7.04 17.95 4.18
C ALA A 438 6.19 17.18 3.14
N ALA A 439 5.48 16.15 3.54
CA ALA A 439 4.71 15.28 2.64
C ALA A 439 3.51 16.01 1.99
N ILE A 440 2.81 16.86 2.76
CA ILE A 440 1.67 17.63 2.23
C ILE A 440 2.11 18.56 1.10
N GLY A 441 3.34 19.04 1.09
CA GLY A 441 3.90 19.86 0.02
C GLY A 441 3.91 19.18 -1.36
N PHE A 442 3.87 17.84 -1.41
CA PHE A 442 3.91 17.09 -2.68
C PHE A 442 2.54 16.86 -3.30
N THR A 443 1.48 16.67 -2.51
CA THR A 443 0.17 16.28 -3.02
C THR A 443 -0.99 16.99 -2.33
N GLY A 444 -0.72 17.90 -1.39
CA GLY A 444 -1.73 18.56 -0.57
C GLY A 444 -2.83 19.27 -1.36
N MET A 445 -2.52 19.79 -2.56
CA MET A 445 -3.53 20.41 -3.42
C MET A 445 -4.68 19.47 -3.80
N ASP A 446 -4.46 18.16 -3.81
CA ASP A 446 -5.51 17.18 -4.06
C ASP A 446 -6.46 16.96 -2.88
N PHE A 447 -6.23 17.62 -1.75
CA PHE A 447 -7.27 17.77 -0.72
C PHE A 447 -8.51 18.50 -1.30
N GLU A 448 -8.31 19.46 -2.25
CA GLU A 448 -9.40 20.04 -3.05
C GLU A 448 -10.16 18.98 -3.85
N THR A 449 -9.44 18.02 -4.44
CA THR A 449 -10.08 16.90 -5.14
C THR A 449 -10.99 16.11 -4.19
N ALA A 450 -10.52 15.81 -2.98
CA ALA A 450 -11.35 15.15 -1.98
C ALA A 450 -12.62 15.95 -1.65
N VAL A 451 -12.52 17.28 -1.54
CA VAL A 451 -13.66 18.17 -1.29
C VAL A 451 -14.64 18.17 -2.47
N ARG A 452 -14.14 18.47 -3.67
CA ARG A 452 -14.95 18.57 -4.89
C ARG A 452 -15.64 17.25 -5.25
N GLU A 453 -14.93 16.13 -5.11
CA GLU A 453 -15.46 14.80 -5.42
C GLU A 453 -16.24 14.17 -4.25
N ARG A 454 -16.35 14.87 -3.11
CA ARG A 454 -17.01 14.38 -1.89
C ARG A 454 -16.47 13.03 -1.44
N ILE A 455 -15.15 12.97 -1.26
CA ILE A 455 -14.42 11.81 -0.74
C ILE A 455 -14.02 12.11 0.70
N PRO A 456 -14.89 11.85 1.69
CA PRO A 456 -14.70 12.27 3.07
C PRO A 456 -13.65 11.40 3.78
N ILE A 457 -12.39 11.81 3.70
CA ILE A 457 -11.25 11.23 4.41
C ILE A 457 -10.91 12.06 5.66
N LEU A 458 -10.26 11.41 6.63
CA LEU A 458 -9.64 12.08 7.78
C LEU A 458 -8.12 12.12 7.58
N SER A 459 -7.58 13.33 7.51
CA SER A 459 -6.15 13.58 7.31
C SER A 459 -5.52 14.05 8.62
N ILE A 460 -4.55 13.30 9.14
CA ILE A 460 -3.80 13.60 10.37
C ILE A 460 -2.44 14.13 9.97
N LEU A 461 -2.22 15.41 10.14
CA LEU A 461 -0.96 16.07 9.82
C LEU A 461 -0.13 16.31 11.10
N LEU A 462 1.02 15.69 11.17
CA LEU A 462 2.01 15.90 12.21
C LEU A 462 2.96 17.01 11.74
N ASN A 463 2.73 18.24 12.22
CA ASN A 463 3.51 19.41 11.83
C ASN A 463 4.54 19.76 12.91
N ASN A 464 5.80 19.55 12.61
CA ASN A 464 6.91 19.96 13.47
C ASN A 464 7.74 21.09 12.84
N PHE A 465 7.29 21.67 11.74
CA PHE A 465 7.92 22.73 10.96
C PHE A 465 9.34 22.36 10.47
N CYS A 466 9.60 21.06 10.22
CA CYS A 466 10.94 20.63 9.91
C CYS A 466 10.98 19.27 9.20
N MET A 467 11.89 19.10 8.27
CA MET A 467 12.34 17.78 7.81
C MET A 467 13.24 17.17 8.90
N ALA A 468 12.63 16.66 9.97
CA ALA A 468 13.32 16.32 11.20
C ALA A 468 14.36 15.20 11.06
N ILE A 469 14.14 14.25 10.16
CA ILE A 469 15.08 13.14 9.89
C ILE A 469 16.40 13.67 9.31
N GLU A 470 16.35 14.72 8.51
CA GLU A 470 17.46 15.34 7.81
C GLU A 470 18.34 16.21 8.71
N LEU A 471 17.88 16.59 9.90
CA LEU A 471 18.65 17.42 10.85
C LEU A 471 20.03 16.84 11.15
N LYS A 472 20.14 15.50 11.29
CA LYS A 472 21.43 14.83 11.53
C LYS A 472 22.32 14.73 10.30
N ILE A 473 21.72 14.80 9.11
CA ILE A 473 22.42 14.64 7.82
C ILE A 473 22.89 16.00 7.30
N MET A 474 22.14 17.06 7.58
CA MET A 474 22.36 18.41 7.06
C MET A 474 22.62 19.47 8.16
N PRO A 475 23.51 19.23 9.16
CA PRO A 475 23.65 20.15 10.29
C PRO A 475 24.16 21.52 9.88
N VAL A 476 25.16 21.59 8.98
CA VAL A 476 25.79 22.87 8.56
C VAL A 476 24.83 23.72 7.72
N SER A 477 24.11 23.11 6.77
CA SER A 477 23.16 23.85 5.93
C SER A 477 21.92 24.28 6.71
N THR A 478 21.51 23.47 7.69
CA THR A 478 20.42 23.82 8.59
C THR A 478 20.79 25.03 9.46
N GLU A 479 21.97 25.01 10.07
CA GLU A 479 22.44 26.13 10.89
C GLU A 479 22.59 27.43 10.09
N LYS A 480 23.20 27.35 8.90
CA LYS A 480 23.50 28.55 8.10
C LYS A 480 22.32 29.08 7.28
N TYR A 481 21.48 28.19 6.78
CA TYR A 481 20.48 28.50 5.74
C TYR A 481 19.07 28.00 6.07
N ARG A 482 18.86 27.36 7.22
CA ARG A 482 17.58 26.80 7.63
C ARG A 482 17.02 25.77 6.61
N SER A 483 17.90 24.99 6.00
CA SER A 483 17.58 24.13 4.86
C SER A 483 16.57 23.01 5.16
N THR A 484 16.34 22.69 6.43
CA THR A 484 15.37 21.70 6.87
C THR A 484 14.05 22.28 7.36
N ASP A 485 13.93 23.62 7.43
CA ASP A 485 12.72 24.26 7.93
C ASP A 485 11.58 24.13 6.92
N ILE A 486 10.40 23.87 7.44
CA ILE A 486 9.12 23.89 6.73
C ILE A 486 8.24 24.96 7.37
N SER A 487 7.34 25.55 6.62
CA SER A 487 6.39 26.55 7.13
C SER A 487 5.01 26.31 6.55
N GLY A 488 3.98 26.78 7.23
CA GLY A 488 2.61 26.75 6.75
C GLY A 488 1.58 26.71 7.87
N ASP A 489 0.35 27.05 7.51
CA ASP A 489 -0.87 26.83 8.30
C ASP A 489 -1.76 25.89 7.49
N TYR A 490 -1.66 24.61 7.78
CA TYR A 490 -2.32 23.58 6.96
C TYR A 490 -3.79 23.41 7.34
N ALA A 491 -4.18 23.78 8.56
CA ALA A 491 -5.59 23.87 8.93
C ALA A 491 -6.30 24.99 8.17
N ALA A 492 -5.67 26.16 8.05
CA ALA A 492 -6.18 27.25 7.21
C ALA A 492 -6.22 26.85 5.73
N PHE A 493 -5.19 26.16 5.23
CA PHE A 493 -5.14 25.63 3.88
C PHE A 493 -6.32 24.68 3.58
N ALA A 494 -6.62 23.75 4.47
CA ALA A 494 -7.75 22.83 4.31
C ALA A 494 -9.09 23.58 4.24
N ARG A 495 -9.27 24.60 5.10
CA ARG A 495 -10.46 25.46 5.08
C ARG A 495 -10.56 26.28 3.78
N ALA A 496 -9.45 26.80 3.28
CA ALA A 496 -9.40 27.54 2.02
C ALA A 496 -9.80 26.68 0.81
N LEU A 497 -9.57 25.36 0.87
CA LEU A 497 -10.00 24.40 -0.14
C LEU A 497 -11.44 23.90 0.07
N GLY A 498 -12.14 24.35 1.11
CA GLY A 498 -13.54 23.99 1.39
C GLY A 498 -13.74 22.78 2.31
N GLY A 499 -12.67 22.20 2.84
CA GLY A 499 -12.73 21.12 3.82
C GLY A 499 -12.85 21.60 5.26
N TYR A 500 -12.92 20.65 6.19
CA TYR A 500 -12.73 20.93 7.61
C TYR A 500 -11.24 21.03 7.91
N GLY A 501 -10.82 22.05 8.62
CA GLY A 501 -9.42 22.24 9.04
C GLY A 501 -9.33 22.74 10.47
N GLU A 502 -8.58 22.05 11.32
CA GLU A 502 -8.39 22.40 12.72
C GLU A 502 -6.92 22.22 13.12
N ARG A 503 -6.36 23.21 13.84
CA ARG A 503 -5.02 23.15 14.43
C ARG A 503 -5.14 22.81 15.92
N VAL A 504 -4.29 21.88 16.36
CA VAL A 504 -4.26 21.36 17.74
C VAL A 504 -2.85 21.52 18.30
N GLU A 505 -2.74 22.18 19.44
CA GLU A 505 -1.46 22.52 20.09
C GLU A 505 -1.36 22.00 21.52
N ARG A 506 -2.48 21.55 22.11
CA ARG A 506 -2.54 21.10 23.51
C ARG A 506 -2.99 19.63 23.60
N PRO A 507 -2.42 18.84 24.53
CA PRO A 507 -2.79 17.43 24.71
C PRO A 507 -4.30 17.21 24.96
N ASP A 508 -4.93 18.03 25.76
CA ASP A 508 -6.35 17.92 26.11
C ASP A 508 -7.29 18.12 24.91
N ASP A 509 -6.81 18.78 23.85
CA ASP A 509 -7.58 19.05 22.65
C ASP A 509 -7.49 17.94 21.60
N ILE A 510 -6.57 16.97 21.74
CA ILE A 510 -6.33 15.90 20.74
C ILE A 510 -7.59 15.08 20.49
N VAL A 511 -8.11 14.42 21.52
CA VAL A 511 -9.30 13.55 21.41
C VAL A 511 -10.54 14.32 20.97
N PRO A 512 -10.86 15.50 21.53
CA PRO A 512 -11.95 16.33 21.04
C PRO A 512 -11.84 16.70 19.55
N ALA A 513 -10.63 17.09 19.08
CA ALA A 513 -10.41 17.41 17.67
C ALA A 513 -10.59 16.20 16.75
N ILE A 514 -10.06 15.03 17.13
CA ILE A 514 -10.27 13.78 16.39
C ILE A 514 -11.77 13.50 16.23
N ARG A 515 -12.55 13.61 17.29
CA ARG A 515 -14.02 13.42 17.25
C ARG A 515 -14.70 14.40 16.32
N ARG A 516 -14.30 15.69 16.31
CA ARG A 516 -14.84 16.69 15.38
C ARG A 516 -14.46 16.39 13.94
N GLY A 517 -13.22 15.95 13.69
CA GLY A 517 -12.77 15.52 12.38
C GLY A 517 -13.55 14.31 11.85
N ILE A 518 -13.79 13.30 12.67
CA ILE A 518 -14.63 12.14 12.33
C ILE A 518 -16.04 12.58 11.99
N ALA A 519 -16.66 13.40 12.86
CA ALA A 519 -18.00 13.92 12.63
C ALA A 519 -18.10 14.76 11.35
N ALA A 520 -17.03 15.46 10.92
CA ALA A 520 -16.98 16.15 9.64
C ALA A 520 -17.02 15.14 8.48
N THR A 521 -16.24 14.05 8.56
CA THR A 521 -16.23 13.00 7.52
C THR A 521 -17.58 12.29 7.41
N GLU A 522 -18.27 12.04 8.51
CA GLU A 522 -19.62 11.46 8.54
C GLU A 522 -20.66 12.36 7.86
N ARG A 523 -20.46 13.68 7.90
CA ARG A 523 -21.28 14.64 7.14
C ARG A 523 -20.87 14.78 5.67
N GLY A 524 -19.92 13.98 5.20
CA GLY A 524 -19.43 14.00 3.82
C GLY A 524 -18.37 15.06 3.54
N GLN A 525 -17.77 15.68 4.56
CA GLN A 525 -16.75 16.71 4.43
C GLN A 525 -15.37 16.13 4.76
N PRO A 526 -14.38 16.20 3.84
CA PRO A 526 -13.00 15.83 4.17
C PRO A 526 -12.46 16.71 5.30
N ALA A 527 -11.71 16.09 6.21
CA ALA A 527 -11.16 16.77 7.38
C ALA A 527 -9.63 16.66 7.43
N LEU A 528 -8.95 17.74 7.76
CA LEU A 528 -7.53 17.79 8.05
C LEU A 528 -7.34 18.33 9.47
N LEU A 529 -6.73 17.53 10.32
CA LEU A 529 -6.32 17.93 11.68
C LEU A 529 -4.81 18.12 11.69
N GLU A 530 -4.39 19.35 11.97
CA GLU A 530 -2.99 19.74 12.05
C GLU A 530 -2.55 19.75 13.52
N PHE A 531 -1.73 18.78 13.88
CA PHE A 531 -1.15 18.68 15.22
C PHE A 531 0.25 19.28 15.24
N ILE A 532 0.47 20.28 16.09
CA ILE A 532 1.79 20.90 16.26
C ILE A 532 2.62 20.02 17.17
N THR A 533 3.60 19.33 16.58
CA THR A 533 4.37 18.29 17.27
C THR A 533 5.82 18.69 17.50
N SER A 534 6.45 18.03 18.44
CA SER A 534 7.90 18.07 18.64
C SER A 534 8.64 17.45 17.46
N LYS A 535 9.94 17.78 17.31
CA LYS A 535 10.84 17.20 16.30
C LYS A 535 11.35 15.81 16.73
N GLU A 536 10.43 14.94 17.09
CA GLU A 536 10.73 13.58 17.55
C GLU A 536 11.22 12.69 16.38
N VAL A 537 12.40 12.11 16.54
CA VAL A 537 13.02 11.22 15.53
C VAL A 537 13.34 9.83 16.05
N GLU A 538 13.15 9.59 17.34
CA GLU A 538 13.35 8.25 17.91
C GLU A 538 12.20 7.34 17.45
N VAL A 539 12.55 6.14 17.01
CA VAL A 539 11.60 5.11 16.58
C VAL A 539 11.93 3.78 17.24
N SER A 540 10.93 2.90 17.34
CA SER A 540 11.11 1.56 17.92
C SER A 540 12.00 0.70 17.01
N ARG A 541 13.30 0.75 17.25
CA ARG A 541 14.34 0.05 16.47
C ARG A 541 15.30 -0.67 17.41
N PHE A 542 15.84 -1.84 16.98
CA PHE A 542 16.71 -2.73 17.72
C PHE A 542 17.98 -3.08 16.94
#